data_52aa38d471c917f8e1d4199c60f8e652
#
_entry.id   52aa38d471c917f8e1d4199c60f8e652
#
_cell.length_a   1.000
_cell.length_b   1.000
_cell.length_c   1.000
_cell.angle_alpha   90.00
_cell.angle_beta   90.00
_cell.angle_gamma   90.00
#
_symmetry.space_group_name_H-M   'P 1'
#
loop_
_entity.id
_entity.type
_entity.pdbx_description
1 polymer ?
#
loop_
_entity_poly.entity_id
_entity_poly.type
_entity_poly.pdbx_seq_one_letter_code
_entity_poly.pdbx_strand_id
1 'polypeptide(L)'
;MKLKLKLFIGLLLLLTTGCAGDVAVFESAVYSLEDDRMAVDCSDEVNRNRKNHTDEGYHCEVLVTEATSLKESGGGTIKLEELKEGDLIRITLKKPLNISKNNRNFAAKEILLLDP
;
A
#
# COMPACT_ATOMS: atom_id res chain seq x y z
N MET A 1 -23.24 14.27 31.93
CA MET A 1 -21.80 14.01 31.84
C MET A 1 -21.51 12.73 31.13
N LYS A 2 -22.13 11.66 31.53
CA LYS A 2 -21.90 10.36 30.89
C LYS A 2 -22.32 10.35 29.42
N LEU A 3 -23.34 11.11 29.09
CA LEU A 3 -23.84 11.19 27.74
C LEU A 3 -22.80 11.76 26.78
N LYS A 4 -21.99 12.69 27.26
CA LYS A 4 -20.98 13.32 26.43
C LYS A 4 -19.92 12.32 25.97
N LEU A 5 -19.55 11.41 26.85
CA LEU A 5 -18.58 10.38 26.51
C LEU A 5 -19.11 9.48 25.41
N LYS A 6 -20.36 9.16 25.43
CA LYS A 6 -20.97 8.33 24.42
C LYS A 6 -20.96 9.01 23.05
N LEU A 7 -21.17 10.31 23.07
CA LEU A 7 -21.15 11.08 21.83
C LEU A 7 -19.77 11.07 21.18
N PHE A 8 -18.73 11.16 22.00
CA PHE A 8 -17.37 11.11 21.49
C PHE A 8 -17.08 9.79 20.83
N ILE A 9 -17.51 8.72 21.43
CA ILE A 9 -17.29 7.38 20.87
C ILE A 9 -17.98 7.26 19.52
N GLY A 10 -19.21 7.75 19.44
CA GLY A 10 -19.93 7.73 18.18
C GLY A 10 -19.23 8.51 17.09
N LEU A 11 -18.66 9.63 17.44
CA LEU A 11 -17.97 10.47 16.49
C LEU A 11 -16.74 9.77 15.94
N LEU A 12 -15.98 9.10 16.79
CA LEU A 12 -14.81 8.36 16.36
C LEU A 12 -15.17 7.27 15.36
N LEU A 13 -16.26 6.58 15.59
CA LEU A 13 -16.71 5.54 14.67
C LEU A 13 -17.05 6.12 13.30
N LEU A 14 -17.64 7.28 13.27
CA LEU A 14 -17.96 7.91 12.00
C LEU A 14 -16.72 8.27 11.22
N LEU A 15 -15.66 8.69 11.91
CA LEU A 15 -14.41 9.02 11.23
C LEU A 15 -13.77 7.82 10.58
N THR A 16 -13.94 6.63 11.14
CA THR A 16 -13.33 5.45 10.57
C THR A 16 -14.04 4.93 9.33
N THR A 17 -15.25 5.39 9.05
CA THR A 17 -15.98 4.91 7.88
C THR A 17 -15.78 5.76 6.64
N GLY A 18 -15.06 6.88 6.75
CA GLY A 18 -14.95 7.84 5.66
C GLY A 18 -13.93 7.52 4.58
N CYS A 19 -13.12 6.48 4.76
CA CYS A 19 -12.01 6.22 3.83
C CYS A 19 -12.18 4.95 3.03
N ALA A 20 -13.41 4.52 2.81
CA ALA A 20 -13.68 3.33 2.02
C ALA A 20 -13.26 3.58 0.57
N GLY A 21 -12.46 2.71 0.00
CA GLY A 21 -12.02 2.80 -1.38
C GLY A 21 -10.59 3.24 -1.58
N ASP A 22 -10.04 4.00 -0.65
CA ASP A 22 -8.65 4.43 -0.76
C ASP A 22 -7.72 3.41 -0.10
N VAL A 23 -6.56 3.21 -0.72
CA VAL A 23 -5.55 2.31 -0.21
C VAL A 23 -4.44 3.15 0.39
N ALA A 24 -4.13 2.92 1.66
CA ALA A 24 -3.02 3.58 2.33
C ALA A 24 -1.84 2.62 2.48
N VAL A 25 -2.12 1.34 2.69
CA VAL A 25 -1.12 0.30 2.91
C VAL A 25 -1.60 -0.98 2.25
N PHE A 26 -0.69 -1.71 1.61
CA PHE A 26 -1.02 -3.05 1.13
C PHE A 26 0.24 -3.89 1.03
N GLU A 27 0.07 -5.20 0.97
CA GLU A 27 1.17 -6.15 0.85
C GLU A 27 1.13 -6.80 -0.52
N SER A 28 2.29 -7.04 -1.07
CA SER A 28 2.39 -7.63 -2.40
C SER A 28 3.78 -8.22 -2.61
N ALA A 29 3.93 -8.88 -3.75
CA ALA A 29 5.22 -9.42 -4.18
C ALA A 29 5.86 -8.49 -5.20
N VAL A 30 7.17 -8.36 -5.13
CA VAL A 30 7.93 -7.60 -6.11
C VAL A 30 7.92 -8.35 -7.44
N TYR A 31 7.50 -7.68 -8.49
CA TYR A 31 7.49 -8.26 -9.82
C TYR A 31 8.75 -7.90 -10.59
N SER A 32 9.15 -6.65 -10.56
CA SER A 32 10.37 -6.22 -11.22
C SER A 32 10.92 -4.98 -10.54
N LEU A 33 12.20 -4.73 -10.75
CA LEU A 33 12.91 -3.61 -10.13
C LEU A 33 13.65 -2.83 -11.19
N GLU A 34 13.58 -1.50 -11.09
CA GLU A 34 14.37 -0.57 -11.89
C GLU A 34 15.07 0.39 -10.93
N ASP A 35 15.81 1.35 -11.48
CA ASP A 35 16.67 2.20 -10.66
C ASP A 35 15.94 2.91 -9.51
N ASP A 36 14.76 3.46 -9.80
CA ASP A 36 14.04 4.27 -8.81
C ASP A 36 12.57 3.85 -8.67
N ARG A 37 12.22 2.68 -9.21
CA ARG A 37 10.84 2.23 -9.16
C ARG A 37 10.78 0.72 -9.18
N MET A 38 9.65 0.20 -8.75
CA MET A 38 9.41 -1.21 -8.83
C MET A 38 7.98 -1.47 -9.28
N ALA A 39 7.78 -2.59 -9.93
CA ALA A 39 6.45 -3.07 -10.26
C ALA A 39 6.06 -4.12 -9.23
N VAL A 40 4.84 -4.03 -8.75
CA VAL A 40 4.30 -4.99 -7.80
C VAL A 40 2.92 -5.44 -8.26
N ASP A 41 2.50 -6.60 -7.81
CA ASP A 41 1.17 -7.10 -8.12
C ASP A 41 0.16 -6.34 -7.26
N CYS A 42 -0.74 -5.61 -7.90
CA CYS A 42 -1.81 -4.92 -7.19
C CYS A 42 -3.19 -5.33 -7.71
N SER A 43 -3.30 -6.56 -8.19
CA SER A 43 -4.55 -7.08 -8.74
C SER A 43 -5.68 -7.00 -7.74
N ASP A 44 -5.43 -7.35 -6.50
CA ASP A 44 -6.46 -7.32 -5.46
C ASP A 44 -6.93 -5.90 -5.19
N GLU A 45 -6.01 -4.95 -5.16
CA GLU A 45 -6.33 -3.56 -4.90
C GLU A 45 -7.13 -2.95 -6.06
N VAL A 46 -6.77 -3.29 -7.28
CA VAL A 46 -7.49 -2.81 -8.46
C VAL A 46 -8.91 -3.35 -8.47
N ASN A 47 -9.08 -4.61 -8.10
CA ASN A 47 -10.36 -5.29 -8.22
C ASN A 47 -11.26 -5.16 -7.00
N ARG A 48 -10.75 -4.67 -5.88
CA ARG A 48 -11.48 -4.75 -4.60
C ARG A 48 -12.83 -4.04 -4.60
N ASN A 49 -12.99 -3.00 -5.42
CA ASN A 49 -14.24 -2.25 -5.49
C ASN A 49 -15.01 -2.52 -6.78
N ARG A 50 -14.58 -3.48 -7.58
CA ARG A 50 -15.24 -3.76 -8.86
C ARG A 50 -16.23 -4.89 -8.68
N LYS A 51 -17.43 -4.67 -9.21
CA LYS A 51 -18.48 -5.69 -9.12
C LYS A 51 -18.18 -6.89 -10.00
N ASN A 52 -17.61 -6.64 -11.17
CA ASN A 52 -17.32 -7.68 -12.15
C ASN A 52 -15.83 -7.73 -12.41
N HIS A 53 -15.06 -8.03 -11.36
CA HIS A 53 -13.63 -8.17 -11.56
C HIS A 53 -13.34 -9.49 -12.28
N THR A 54 -12.30 -9.47 -13.06
CA THR A 54 -11.86 -10.63 -13.82
C THR A 54 -10.62 -11.22 -13.18
N ASP A 55 -10.14 -12.32 -13.72
CA ASP A 55 -8.87 -12.90 -13.28
C ASP A 55 -7.67 -12.17 -13.87
N GLU A 56 -7.90 -11.05 -14.55
CA GLU A 56 -6.84 -10.26 -15.14
C GLU A 56 -5.94 -9.70 -14.07
N GLY A 57 -4.63 -9.87 -14.26
CA GLY A 57 -3.65 -9.36 -13.32
C GLY A 57 -3.30 -7.91 -13.63
N TYR A 58 -2.96 -7.17 -12.58
CA TYR A 58 -2.54 -5.78 -12.71
C TYR A 58 -1.27 -5.55 -11.92
N HIS A 59 -0.37 -4.76 -12.49
CA HIS A 59 0.83 -4.31 -11.80
C HIS A 59 0.74 -2.83 -11.52
N CYS A 60 1.21 -2.43 -10.35
CA CYS A 60 1.35 -1.03 -9.99
C CYS A 60 2.81 -0.64 -10.03
N GLU A 61 3.07 0.60 -10.43
CA GLU A 61 4.42 1.15 -10.37
C GLU A 61 4.57 1.93 -9.09
N VAL A 62 5.55 1.52 -8.30
CA VAL A 62 5.85 2.16 -7.03
C VAL A 62 7.13 2.98 -7.19
N LEU A 63 7.02 4.28 -7.02
CA LEU A 63 8.15 5.18 -7.11
C LEU A 63 8.87 5.21 -5.78
N VAL A 64 10.17 4.94 -5.80
CA VAL A 64 11.02 4.96 -4.61
C VAL A 64 11.89 6.21 -4.70
N THR A 65 11.75 7.09 -3.73
CA THR A 65 12.49 8.34 -3.69
C THR A 65 13.41 8.37 -2.48
N GLU A 66 14.18 9.42 -2.36
CA GLU A 66 15.03 9.61 -1.18
C GLU A 66 14.21 9.71 0.10
N ALA A 67 12.95 10.12 -0.02
CA ALA A 67 12.06 10.21 1.13
C ALA A 67 11.41 8.89 1.49
N THR A 68 11.58 7.86 0.66
CA THR A 68 11.01 6.54 0.93
C THR A 68 11.87 5.79 1.95
N SER A 69 11.25 5.33 3.02
CA SER A 69 11.93 4.51 4.02
C SER A 69 11.93 3.06 3.57
N LEU A 70 13.10 2.44 3.53
CA LEU A 70 13.24 1.02 3.16
C LEU A 70 13.76 0.27 4.37
N LYS A 71 12.97 -0.68 4.84
CA LYS A 71 13.29 -1.43 6.06
C LYS A 71 13.00 -2.92 5.89
N GLU A 72 13.61 -3.71 6.73
CA GLU A 72 13.28 -5.12 6.84
C GLU A 72 12.48 -5.36 8.12
N SER A 73 11.87 -6.53 8.23
CA SER A 73 10.97 -6.84 9.36
C SER A 73 11.69 -6.80 10.72
N GLY A 74 12.99 -6.98 10.72
CA GLY A 74 13.77 -6.87 11.97
C GLY A 74 14.06 -5.43 12.39
N GLY A 75 13.67 -4.44 11.59
CA GLY A 75 13.85 -3.04 11.90
C GLY A 75 15.06 -2.40 11.24
N GLY A 76 15.91 -3.16 10.58
CA GLY A 76 17.08 -2.63 9.92
C GLY A 76 16.74 -1.92 8.62
N THR A 77 17.55 -0.93 8.25
CA THR A 77 17.42 -0.23 6.99
C THR A 77 18.05 -1.07 5.88
N ILE A 78 17.40 -1.14 4.74
CA ILE A 78 17.93 -1.85 3.59
C ILE A 78 18.01 -0.91 2.38
N LYS A 79 18.69 -1.37 1.34
CA LYS A 79 18.79 -0.65 0.09
C LYS A 79 17.86 -1.27 -0.94
N LEU A 80 17.45 -0.47 -1.90
CA LEU A 80 16.56 -0.96 -2.95
C LEU A 80 17.14 -2.17 -3.66
N GLU A 81 18.46 -2.17 -3.89
CA GLU A 81 19.13 -3.27 -4.57
C GLU A 81 19.06 -4.60 -3.82
N GLU A 82 18.74 -4.56 -2.53
CA GLU A 82 18.63 -5.78 -1.74
C GLU A 82 17.28 -6.47 -1.91
N LEU A 83 16.32 -5.80 -2.53
CA LEU A 83 15.04 -6.42 -2.86
C LEU A 83 15.17 -7.25 -4.12
N LYS A 84 14.42 -8.33 -4.18
CA LYS A 84 14.46 -9.26 -5.30
C LYS A 84 13.05 -9.57 -5.78
N GLU A 85 12.96 -10.00 -7.03
CA GLU A 85 11.68 -10.45 -7.58
C GLU A 85 11.14 -11.58 -6.70
N GLY A 86 9.86 -11.49 -6.38
CA GLY A 86 9.21 -12.47 -5.53
C GLY A 86 9.21 -12.14 -4.06
N ASP A 87 10.01 -11.18 -3.63
CA ASP A 87 10.02 -10.77 -2.23
C ASP A 87 8.65 -10.22 -1.83
N LEU A 88 8.19 -10.59 -0.65
CA LEU A 88 6.95 -10.04 -0.10
C LEU A 88 7.27 -8.76 0.64
N ILE A 89 6.53 -7.72 0.34
CA ILE A 89 6.74 -6.41 0.93
C ILE A 89 5.42 -5.80 1.36
N ARG A 90 5.50 -4.90 2.32
CA ARG A 90 4.37 -4.06 2.71
C ARG A 90 4.68 -2.65 2.25
N ILE A 91 3.78 -2.08 1.51
CA ILE A 91 3.96 -0.76 0.93
C ILE A 91 3.02 0.21 1.61
N THR A 92 3.57 1.28 2.17
CA THR A 92 2.77 2.39 2.68
C THR A 92 2.88 3.51 1.66
N LEU A 93 1.74 3.94 1.14
CA LEU A 93 1.69 4.99 0.13
C LEU A 93 1.95 6.34 0.78
N LYS A 94 2.58 7.24 0.03
CA LYS A 94 2.80 8.60 0.51
C LYS A 94 1.47 9.28 0.80
N LYS A 95 0.45 9.03 -0.03
CA LYS A 95 -0.91 9.51 0.17
C LYS A 95 -1.86 8.38 -0.16
N PRO A 96 -2.93 8.21 0.60
CA PRO A 96 -3.94 7.22 0.24
C PRO A 96 -4.42 7.45 -1.18
N LEU A 97 -4.65 6.39 -1.91
CA LEU A 97 -4.98 6.45 -3.32
C LEU A 97 -6.05 5.42 -3.64
N ASN A 98 -7.02 5.82 -4.46
CA ASN A 98 -7.98 4.88 -4.98
C ASN A 98 -7.34 4.16 -6.16
N ILE A 99 -6.66 3.06 -5.86
CA ILE A 99 -5.98 2.26 -6.88
C ILE A 99 -7.04 1.62 -7.77
N SER A 100 -6.88 1.81 -9.08
CA SER A 100 -7.84 1.32 -10.05
C SER A 100 -7.10 0.97 -11.33
N LYS A 101 -7.83 0.40 -12.28
CA LYS A 101 -7.26 0.03 -13.56
C LYS A 101 -6.46 1.17 -14.21
N ASN A 102 -6.93 2.39 -14.05
CA ASN A 102 -6.29 3.55 -14.68
C ASN A 102 -5.48 4.41 -13.70
N ASN A 103 -5.29 3.94 -12.49
CA ASN A 103 -4.62 4.72 -11.46
C ASN A 103 -3.72 3.78 -10.65
N ARG A 104 -2.55 3.46 -11.21
CA ARG A 104 -1.67 2.44 -10.69
C ARG A 104 -0.23 2.89 -10.46
N ASN A 105 -0.02 4.21 -10.41
CA ASN A 105 1.33 4.77 -10.17
C ASN A 105 1.28 5.62 -8.91
N PHE A 106 2.23 5.40 -8.00
CA PHE A 106 2.26 6.18 -6.77
C PHE A 106 3.63 6.11 -6.12
N ALA A 107 3.91 7.08 -5.28
CA ALA A 107 5.14 7.10 -4.50
C ALA A 107 4.91 6.39 -3.17
N ALA A 108 5.93 5.70 -2.71
CA ALA A 108 5.89 5.02 -1.43
C ALA A 108 6.49 5.90 -0.34
N LYS A 109 5.85 5.90 0.82
CA LYS A 109 6.39 6.49 2.02
C LYS A 109 7.32 5.52 2.72
N GLU A 110 6.94 4.24 2.73
CA GLU A 110 7.74 3.19 3.36
C GLU A 110 7.53 1.88 2.62
N ILE A 111 8.60 1.13 2.52
CA ILE A 111 8.55 -0.24 2.00
C ILE A 111 9.21 -1.12 3.04
N LEU A 112 8.48 -2.11 3.52
CA LEU A 112 8.94 -3.03 4.54
C LEU A 112 9.09 -4.41 3.92
N LEU A 113 10.31 -4.94 3.92
CA LEU A 113 10.55 -6.31 3.47
C LEU A 113 10.08 -7.26 4.54
N LEU A 114 9.11 -8.09 4.19
CA LEU A 114 8.59 -9.10 5.09
C LEU A 114 9.52 -10.31 5.07
N ASP A 115 9.33 -11.21 6.01
CA ASP A 115 10.20 -12.38 6.08
C ASP A 115 10.20 -13.11 4.75
N PRO A 116 11.42 -13.36 4.20
CA PRO A 116 11.54 -14.09 2.94
C PRO A 116 11.13 -15.55 3.06
#